data_a2bf97974afe686ff1d6eac017feee82
#
_entry.id   a2bf97974afe686ff1d6eac017feee82
#
_cell.length_a   1.000
_cell.length_b   1.000
_cell.length_c   1.000
_cell.angle_alpha   90.00
_cell.angle_beta   90.00
_cell.angle_gamma   90.00
#
_symmetry.space_group_name_H-M   'P 1'
#
loop_
_entity.id
_entity.type
_entity.pdbx_description
1 polymer ?
#
loop_
_entity_poly.entity_id
_entity_poly.type
_entity_poly.pdbx_seq_one_letter_code
_entity_poly.pdbx_strand_id
1 'polypeptide(L)'
;MKGELELASGFWDFRSNHFHAGIDYRTGGAIGKPVFSPVDGFVLRLKASYFGYGKVIYLKGDDGYIYVFGHLLDYVPRIDSVIESKQYALKRYVVDFELPKDSVRVHRGEHIAYSGESGAGAPHLHFEKRTGDNVPLNPLTSGFPVVDSFSPVIAGITFHMTDDSSLFDNARRTMSYDIVSKSGTSTLSGAPYFHRPFGVLVDCYDKMKADGMKQAVYDLALYYDGQLAYRVTFDSLDYESRDAVRLEYDYLAAVEDDDPRVRRLYDLPGNSWRGSRGNGGAIGVFGLDNPVYGLH
;
A
#
# COMPACT_ATOMS: atom_id res chain seq x y z
N MET A 1 -10.01 -17.02 3.24
CA MET A 1 -10.80 -17.48 2.07
C MET A 1 -10.03 -18.59 1.39
N LYS A 2 -10.64 -19.38 0.51
CA LYS A 2 -10.01 -20.47 -0.25
C LYS A 2 -10.19 -20.23 -1.75
N GLY A 3 -9.29 -20.76 -2.58
CA GLY A 3 -9.31 -20.61 -4.04
C GLY A 3 -8.32 -19.56 -4.53
N GLU A 4 -8.45 -19.20 -5.80
CA GLU A 4 -7.71 -18.07 -6.38
C GLU A 4 -8.24 -16.76 -5.80
N LEU A 5 -7.36 -15.99 -5.19
CA LEU A 5 -7.71 -14.74 -4.53
C LEU A 5 -7.24 -13.56 -5.39
N GLU A 6 -8.17 -12.69 -5.72
CA GLU A 6 -7.91 -11.44 -6.43
C GLU A 6 -7.88 -10.28 -5.47
N LEU A 7 -7.05 -9.30 -5.76
CA LEU A 7 -7.00 -8.07 -4.98
C LEU A 7 -7.97 -7.01 -5.53
N ALA A 8 -8.62 -6.34 -4.61
CA ALA A 8 -9.30 -5.07 -4.85
C ALA A 8 -8.34 -3.89 -4.65
N SER A 9 -7.37 -4.04 -3.73
CA SER A 9 -6.37 -3.03 -3.43
C SER A 9 -5.11 -3.68 -2.88
N GLY A 10 -3.96 -3.16 -3.26
CA GLY A 10 -2.63 -3.61 -2.85
C GLY A 10 -2.10 -2.91 -1.61
N PHE A 11 -0.98 -3.44 -1.11
CA PHE A 11 -0.18 -2.77 -0.10
C PHE A 11 0.41 -1.48 -0.68
N TRP A 12 0.43 -0.39 0.10
CA TRP A 12 0.89 0.93 -0.35
C TRP A 12 0.00 1.64 -1.37
N ASP A 13 -1.20 1.14 -1.68
CA ASP A 13 -2.14 1.91 -2.46
C ASP A 13 -2.46 3.25 -1.76
N PHE A 14 -2.52 4.30 -2.55
CA PHE A 14 -2.82 5.64 -2.07
C PHE A 14 -4.23 5.67 -1.45
N ARG A 15 -4.29 6.27 -0.28
CA ARG A 15 -5.51 6.75 0.36
C ARG A 15 -5.33 8.24 0.62
N SER A 16 -6.35 9.02 0.51
CA SER A 16 -6.28 10.49 0.55
C SER A 16 -5.43 11.10 1.68
N ASN A 17 -5.19 10.34 2.75
CA ASN A 17 -4.43 10.80 3.92
C ASN A 17 -3.46 9.76 4.50
N HIS A 18 -3.34 8.57 3.90
CA HIS A 18 -2.43 7.53 4.36
C HIS A 18 -2.19 6.50 3.26
N PHE A 19 -1.20 5.63 3.46
CA PHE A 19 -0.99 4.45 2.64
C PHE A 19 -1.82 3.27 3.14
N HIS A 20 -2.24 2.40 2.24
CA HIS A 20 -2.91 1.16 2.58
C HIS A 20 -1.95 0.19 3.27
N ALA A 21 -2.25 -0.16 4.53
CA ALA A 21 -1.38 -0.95 5.40
C ALA A 21 -1.51 -2.47 5.20
N GLY A 22 -2.31 -2.90 4.26
CA GLY A 22 -2.60 -4.30 3.98
C GLY A 22 -2.93 -4.55 2.53
N ILE A 23 -3.64 -5.62 2.28
CA ILE A 23 -4.23 -5.96 0.99
C ILE A 23 -5.72 -6.21 1.17
N ASP A 24 -6.50 -5.85 0.16
CA ASP A 24 -7.94 -6.06 0.15
C ASP A 24 -8.28 -7.19 -0.82
N TYR A 25 -8.71 -8.34 -0.30
CA TYR A 25 -9.17 -9.45 -1.12
C TYR A 25 -10.59 -9.24 -1.61
N ARG A 26 -10.80 -9.39 -2.90
CA ARG A 26 -12.14 -9.36 -3.52
C ARG A 26 -13.02 -10.48 -3.01
N THR A 27 -14.27 -10.13 -2.72
CA THR A 27 -15.31 -11.11 -2.38
C THR A 27 -16.37 -11.26 -3.49
N GLY A 28 -16.14 -10.62 -4.64
CA GLY A 28 -17.11 -10.64 -5.77
C GLY A 28 -18.39 -9.86 -5.44
N GLY A 29 -18.31 -8.83 -4.61
CA GLY A 29 -19.46 -8.03 -4.17
C GLY A 29 -20.35 -8.73 -3.14
N ALA A 30 -19.94 -9.88 -2.61
CA ALA A 30 -20.71 -10.63 -1.61
C ALA A 30 -20.07 -10.56 -0.23
N ILE A 31 -20.90 -10.48 0.81
CA ILE A 31 -20.52 -10.68 2.21
C ILE A 31 -20.67 -12.17 2.59
N GLY A 32 -20.10 -12.57 3.73
CA GLY A 32 -20.31 -13.90 4.32
C GLY A 32 -19.37 -14.99 3.79
N LYS A 33 -18.32 -14.66 3.01
CA LYS A 33 -17.31 -15.64 2.64
C LYS A 33 -16.50 -16.07 3.87
N PRO A 34 -16.24 -17.39 4.08
CA PRO A 34 -15.51 -17.87 5.23
C PRO A 34 -14.04 -17.40 5.19
N VAL A 35 -13.57 -16.88 6.32
CA VAL A 35 -12.20 -16.44 6.57
C VAL A 35 -11.50 -17.47 7.44
N PHE A 36 -10.31 -17.89 7.02
CA PHE A 36 -9.54 -18.94 7.70
C PHE A 36 -8.24 -18.37 8.24
N SER A 37 -7.81 -18.90 9.41
CA SER A 37 -6.48 -18.56 9.95
C SER A 37 -5.37 -19.07 9.02
N PRO A 38 -4.36 -18.26 8.68
CA PRO A 38 -3.21 -18.69 7.89
C PRO A 38 -2.17 -19.44 8.70
N VAL A 39 -2.24 -19.39 10.05
CA VAL A 39 -1.25 -19.91 10.98
C VAL A 39 -1.91 -20.50 12.23
N ASP A 40 -1.15 -21.28 12.99
CA ASP A 40 -1.47 -21.56 14.38
C ASP A 40 -1.18 -20.33 15.24
N GLY A 41 -2.02 -20.07 16.26
CA GLY A 41 -1.86 -18.90 17.10
C GLY A 41 -3.04 -18.69 18.07
N PHE A 42 -3.25 -17.47 18.50
CA PHE A 42 -4.37 -17.08 19.36
C PHE A 42 -4.92 -15.70 19.01
N VAL A 43 -6.19 -15.49 19.33
CA VAL A 43 -6.80 -14.17 19.17
C VAL A 43 -6.20 -13.22 20.20
N LEU A 44 -5.45 -12.24 19.72
CA LEU A 44 -4.78 -11.23 20.54
C LEU A 44 -5.74 -10.11 20.95
N ARG A 45 -6.53 -9.62 20.00
CA ARG A 45 -7.39 -8.44 20.17
C ARG A 45 -8.63 -8.56 19.31
N LEU A 46 -9.76 -8.13 19.86
CA LEU A 46 -11.03 -8.02 19.16
C LEU A 46 -11.51 -6.57 19.19
N LYS A 47 -12.07 -6.14 18.08
CA LYS A 47 -12.66 -4.80 17.97
C LYS A 47 -13.94 -4.86 17.16
N ALA A 48 -14.95 -4.11 17.60
CA ALA A 48 -16.12 -3.75 16.81
C ALA A 48 -16.31 -2.24 16.82
N SER A 49 -16.49 -1.65 15.64
CA SER A 49 -16.65 -0.21 15.45
C SER A 49 -17.57 0.05 14.26
N TYR A 50 -18.17 1.22 14.20
CA TYR A 50 -18.94 1.66 13.02
C TYR A 50 -18.03 2.17 11.88
N PHE A 51 -16.77 2.49 12.16
CA PHE A 51 -15.83 3.13 11.24
C PHE A 51 -14.47 2.42 11.24
N GLY A 52 -13.65 2.75 10.24
CA GLY A 52 -12.32 2.18 10.07
C GLY A 52 -12.40 0.70 9.74
N TYR A 53 -11.70 -0.15 10.45
CA TYR A 53 -11.72 -1.60 10.21
C TYR A 53 -13.04 -2.30 10.57
N GLY A 54 -14.01 -1.60 11.16
CA GLY A 54 -15.29 -2.19 11.54
C GLY A 54 -15.15 -3.29 12.59
N LYS A 55 -15.66 -4.48 12.28
CA LYS A 55 -15.39 -5.72 13.03
C LYS A 55 -14.03 -6.27 12.59
N VAL A 56 -13.13 -6.52 13.54
CA VAL A 56 -11.75 -6.95 13.24
C VAL A 56 -11.22 -7.96 14.25
N ILE A 57 -10.45 -8.93 13.74
CA ILE A 57 -9.64 -9.86 14.54
C ILE A 57 -8.16 -9.47 14.36
N TYR A 58 -7.43 -9.37 15.47
CA TYR A 58 -5.99 -9.41 15.51
C TYR A 58 -5.58 -10.77 16.05
N LEU A 59 -4.87 -11.54 15.25
CA LEU A 59 -4.40 -12.87 15.58
C LEU A 59 -2.88 -12.81 15.78
N LYS A 60 -2.40 -13.24 16.95
CA LYS A 60 -0.97 -13.45 17.18
C LYS A 60 -0.61 -14.87 16.76
N GLY A 61 0.20 -14.97 15.70
CA GLY A 61 0.72 -16.25 15.24
C GLY A 61 1.84 -16.79 16.13
N ASP A 62 1.96 -18.10 16.20
CA ASP A 62 3.09 -18.77 16.87
C ASP A 62 4.41 -18.52 16.13
N ASP A 63 4.36 -18.06 14.89
CA ASP A 63 5.48 -17.56 14.08
C ASP A 63 5.97 -16.15 14.50
N GLY A 64 5.32 -15.53 15.48
CA GLY A 64 5.70 -14.23 16.03
C GLY A 64 5.08 -13.03 15.33
N TYR A 65 4.35 -13.19 14.21
CA TYR A 65 3.68 -12.10 13.52
C TYR A 65 2.26 -11.86 14.06
N ILE A 66 1.70 -10.71 13.72
CA ILE A 66 0.29 -10.37 13.95
C ILE A 66 -0.42 -10.33 12.61
N TYR A 67 -1.58 -10.98 12.53
CA TYR A 67 -2.44 -11.02 11.36
C TYR A 67 -3.74 -10.29 11.66
N VAL A 68 -4.11 -9.34 10.81
CA VAL A 68 -5.31 -8.51 10.99
C VAL A 68 -6.32 -8.85 9.91
N PHE A 69 -7.56 -9.07 10.31
CA PHE A 69 -8.68 -9.34 9.42
C PHE A 69 -9.76 -8.30 9.68
N GLY A 70 -9.91 -7.37 8.76
CA GLY A 70 -10.84 -6.22 8.87
C GLY A 70 -12.09 -6.37 8.03
N HIS A 71 -13.02 -5.46 8.25
CA HIS A 71 -14.32 -5.35 7.57
C HIS A 71 -15.18 -6.60 7.66
N LEU A 72 -15.05 -7.36 8.75
CA LEU A 72 -15.76 -8.61 8.93
C LEU A 72 -17.27 -8.38 9.02
N LEU A 73 -18.04 -9.30 8.45
CA LEU A 73 -19.48 -9.39 8.70
C LEU A 73 -19.74 -9.85 10.11
N ASP A 74 -19.08 -10.95 10.47
CA ASP A 74 -19.25 -11.58 11.77
C ASP A 74 -18.09 -12.53 12.10
N TYR A 75 -18.01 -12.93 13.36
CA TYR A 75 -17.06 -13.91 13.86
C TYR A 75 -17.72 -15.31 13.90
N VAL A 76 -16.93 -16.37 14.02
CA VAL A 76 -17.49 -17.67 14.36
C VAL A 76 -18.03 -17.66 15.80
N PRO A 77 -19.04 -18.49 16.16
CA PRO A 77 -19.74 -18.40 17.47
C PRO A 77 -18.81 -18.38 18.68
N ARG A 78 -17.70 -19.12 18.64
CA ARG A 78 -16.73 -19.15 19.73
C ARG A 78 -16.03 -17.80 19.98
N ILE A 79 -15.72 -17.07 18.92
CA ILE A 79 -15.09 -15.75 19.01
C ILE A 79 -16.17 -14.69 19.27
N ASP A 80 -17.33 -14.84 18.64
CA ASP A 80 -18.43 -13.90 18.77
C ASP A 80 -18.95 -13.80 20.22
N SER A 81 -19.09 -14.93 20.92
CA SER A 81 -19.47 -14.94 22.32
C SER A 81 -18.54 -14.13 23.25
N VAL A 82 -17.26 -14.02 22.90
CA VAL A 82 -16.29 -13.22 23.69
C VAL A 82 -16.56 -11.73 23.49
N ILE A 83 -16.79 -11.31 22.24
CA ILE A 83 -17.03 -9.88 21.96
C ILE A 83 -18.39 -9.45 22.46
N GLU A 84 -19.44 -10.28 22.27
CA GLU A 84 -20.78 -10.02 22.79
C GLU A 84 -20.77 -9.88 24.32
N SER A 85 -20.11 -10.78 25.05
CA SER A 85 -19.98 -10.70 26.51
C SER A 85 -19.38 -9.34 26.92
N LYS A 86 -18.38 -8.85 26.19
CA LYS A 86 -17.77 -7.54 26.45
C LYS A 86 -18.71 -6.39 26.16
N GLN A 87 -19.45 -6.48 25.04
CA GLN A 87 -20.44 -5.46 24.65
C GLN A 87 -21.58 -5.37 25.67
N TYR A 88 -22.12 -6.51 26.13
CA TYR A 88 -23.15 -6.56 27.17
C TYR A 88 -22.66 -6.01 28.53
N ALA A 89 -21.44 -6.40 28.94
CA ALA A 89 -20.86 -5.90 30.18
C ALA A 89 -20.67 -4.37 30.16
N LEU A 90 -20.28 -3.82 29.00
CA LEU A 90 -20.07 -2.39 28.83
C LEU A 90 -21.31 -1.63 28.34
N LYS A 91 -22.39 -2.34 28.04
CA LYS A 91 -23.65 -1.78 27.49
C LYS A 91 -23.42 -0.89 26.27
N ARG A 92 -22.51 -1.29 25.36
CA ARG A 92 -22.20 -0.54 24.13
C ARG A 92 -21.73 -1.47 23.02
N TYR A 93 -22.03 -1.11 21.78
CA TYR A 93 -21.58 -1.85 20.59
C TYR A 93 -20.07 -1.68 20.35
N VAL A 94 -19.57 -0.45 20.45
CA VAL A 94 -18.15 -0.16 20.16
C VAL A 94 -17.30 -0.67 21.29
N VAL A 95 -16.47 -1.67 21.00
CA VAL A 95 -15.50 -2.25 21.92
C VAL A 95 -14.17 -2.46 21.21
N ASP A 96 -13.10 -2.38 21.98
CA ASP A 96 -11.72 -2.60 21.53
C ASP A 96 -10.92 -3.08 22.74
N PHE A 97 -10.47 -4.34 22.72
CA PHE A 97 -9.81 -4.94 23.87
C PHE A 97 -8.91 -6.11 23.48
N GLU A 98 -7.85 -6.28 24.25
CA GLU A 98 -6.97 -7.43 24.16
C GLU A 98 -7.50 -8.59 24.98
N LEU A 99 -7.16 -9.81 24.54
CA LEU A 99 -7.46 -11.05 25.23
C LEU A 99 -6.21 -11.55 25.97
N PRO A 100 -6.39 -12.28 27.09
CA PRO A 100 -5.29 -12.99 27.70
C PRO A 100 -4.64 -13.96 26.69
N LYS A 101 -3.33 -14.06 26.75
CA LYS A 101 -2.57 -14.99 25.91
C LYS A 101 -3.21 -16.39 25.94
N ASP A 102 -3.34 -17.01 24.78
CA ASP A 102 -3.87 -18.37 24.59
C ASP A 102 -5.32 -18.62 25.07
N SER A 103 -6.07 -17.59 25.46
CA SER A 103 -7.47 -17.76 25.89
C SER A 103 -8.41 -18.21 24.76
N VAL A 104 -8.10 -17.83 23.51
CA VAL A 104 -8.81 -18.26 22.31
C VAL A 104 -7.77 -18.71 21.28
N ARG A 105 -7.35 -19.97 21.35
CA ARG A 105 -6.43 -20.59 20.39
C ARG A 105 -7.14 -20.85 19.07
N VAL A 106 -6.39 -20.73 17.96
CA VAL A 106 -6.83 -21.07 16.62
C VAL A 106 -5.77 -21.88 15.90
N HIS A 107 -6.18 -22.71 14.97
CA HIS A 107 -5.29 -23.54 14.17
C HIS A 107 -5.24 -23.06 12.73
N ARG A 108 -4.12 -23.31 12.05
CA ARG A 108 -3.98 -23.06 10.62
C ARG A 108 -5.11 -23.74 9.84
N GLY A 109 -5.80 -22.95 9.00
CA GLY A 109 -6.95 -23.43 8.23
C GLY A 109 -8.26 -23.49 9.02
N GLU A 110 -8.28 -23.11 10.28
CA GLU A 110 -9.51 -23.00 11.08
C GLU A 110 -10.35 -21.82 10.59
N HIS A 111 -11.67 -22.01 10.48
CA HIS A 111 -12.61 -20.95 10.18
C HIS A 111 -12.77 -20.03 11.40
N ILE A 112 -12.51 -18.74 11.23
CA ILE A 112 -12.46 -17.76 12.34
C ILE A 112 -13.51 -16.64 12.20
N ALA A 113 -13.94 -16.32 10.95
CA ALA A 113 -14.85 -15.21 10.70
C ALA A 113 -15.48 -15.32 9.31
N TYR A 114 -16.36 -14.36 9.00
CA TYR A 114 -16.96 -14.14 7.69
C TYR A 114 -16.59 -12.78 7.14
N SER A 115 -16.21 -12.69 5.85
CA SER A 115 -15.93 -11.42 5.18
C SER A 115 -17.17 -10.54 5.11
N GLY A 116 -17.00 -9.23 5.14
CA GLY A 116 -18.12 -8.30 5.15
C GLY A 116 -17.76 -6.95 4.52
N GLU A 117 -18.35 -5.91 5.10
CA GLU A 117 -18.20 -4.53 4.69
C GLU A 117 -18.26 -3.57 5.90
N SER A 118 -18.14 -4.11 7.13
CA SER A 118 -18.26 -3.30 8.35
C SER A 118 -17.18 -2.22 8.40
N GLY A 119 -17.58 -0.98 8.63
CA GLY A 119 -16.68 0.18 8.65
C GLY A 119 -16.11 0.58 7.28
N ALA A 120 -16.47 -0.11 6.20
CA ALA A 120 -16.06 0.17 4.83
C ALA A 120 -17.28 0.28 3.89
N GLY A 121 -17.06 0.74 2.65
CA GLY A 121 -18.15 1.03 1.71
C GLY A 121 -18.57 -0.12 0.79
N ALA A 122 -17.75 -1.15 0.62
CA ALA A 122 -18.01 -2.26 -0.31
C ALA A 122 -17.49 -3.58 0.27
N PRO A 123 -18.13 -4.74 -0.07
CA PRO A 123 -17.71 -6.05 0.42
C PRO A 123 -16.29 -6.43 -0.01
N HIS A 124 -15.41 -6.64 0.94
CA HIS A 124 -14.06 -7.17 0.75
C HIS A 124 -13.52 -7.75 2.08
N LEU A 125 -12.37 -8.39 2.03
CA LEU A 125 -11.62 -8.77 3.21
C LEU A 125 -10.33 -7.96 3.25
N HIS A 126 -10.21 -7.03 4.19
CA HIS A 126 -8.94 -6.38 4.50
C HIS A 126 -8.06 -7.33 5.30
N PHE A 127 -6.82 -7.50 4.86
CA PHE A 127 -5.86 -8.41 5.47
C PHE A 127 -4.49 -7.74 5.62
N GLU A 128 -3.92 -7.87 6.84
CA GLU A 128 -2.57 -7.39 7.10
C GLU A 128 -1.72 -8.47 7.75
N LYS A 129 -0.41 -8.40 7.50
CA LYS A 129 0.64 -9.05 8.29
C LYS A 129 1.48 -7.96 8.94
N ARG A 130 1.71 -8.08 10.25
CA ARG A 130 2.50 -7.12 11.01
C ARG A 130 3.61 -7.84 11.78
N THR A 131 4.69 -7.12 12.09
CA THR A 131 5.67 -7.60 13.07
C THR A 131 5.05 -7.76 14.45
N GLY A 132 5.78 -8.39 15.37
CA GLY A 132 5.38 -8.46 16.80
C GLY A 132 5.19 -7.08 17.44
N ASP A 133 5.90 -6.07 16.93
CA ASP A 133 5.83 -4.66 17.36
C ASP A 133 4.80 -3.85 16.55
N ASN A 134 3.89 -4.54 15.87
CA ASN A 134 2.75 -3.93 15.18
C ASN A 134 3.11 -3.10 13.92
N VAL A 135 4.27 -3.31 13.31
CA VAL A 135 4.66 -2.66 12.04
C VAL A 135 4.06 -3.46 10.87
N PRO A 136 3.21 -2.85 10.01
CA PRO A 136 2.69 -3.50 8.82
C PRO A 136 3.79 -3.89 7.85
N LEU A 137 3.71 -5.12 7.36
CA LEU A 137 4.57 -5.69 6.33
C LEU A 137 3.76 -5.94 5.07
N ASN A 138 4.41 -5.87 3.92
CA ASN A 138 3.76 -6.21 2.66
C ASN A 138 3.39 -7.71 2.65
N PRO A 139 2.11 -8.08 2.66
CA PRO A 139 1.72 -9.48 2.67
C PRO A 139 2.13 -10.23 1.40
N LEU A 140 2.26 -9.53 0.26
CA LEU A 140 2.59 -10.13 -1.03
C LEU A 140 4.01 -10.70 -1.07
N THR A 141 4.95 -10.13 -0.29
CA THR A 141 6.31 -10.67 -0.16
C THR A 141 6.39 -11.90 0.75
N SER A 142 5.30 -12.26 1.40
CA SER A 142 5.22 -13.36 2.38
C SER A 142 4.56 -14.64 1.85
N GLY A 143 4.33 -14.75 0.54
CA GLY A 143 3.78 -15.94 -0.10
C GLY A 143 2.29 -16.18 0.16
N PHE A 144 1.53 -15.14 0.52
CA PHE A 144 0.06 -15.25 0.56
C PHE A 144 -0.48 -15.44 -0.86
N PRO A 145 -1.52 -16.29 -1.03
CA PRO A 145 -1.98 -16.68 -2.36
C PRO A 145 -2.66 -15.50 -3.07
N VAL A 146 -1.97 -14.98 -4.07
CA VAL A 146 -2.51 -14.04 -5.06
C VAL A 146 -1.99 -14.49 -6.41
N VAL A 147 -2.88 -14.57 -7.40
CA VAL A 147 -2.47 -14.84 -8.77
C VAL A 147 -2.05 -13.53 -9.40
N ASP A 148 -0.78 -13.44 -9.72
CA ASP A 148 -0.20 -12.33 -10.45
C ASP A 148 0.45 -12.86 -11.73
N SER A 149 0.03 -12.33 -12.87
CA SER A 149 0.49 -12.76 -14.20
C SER A 149 0.85 -11.58 -15.11
N PHE A 150 0.83 -10.37 -14.59
CA PHE A 150 1.14 -9.17 -15.34
C PHE A 150 2.36 -8.45 -14.78
N SER A 151 3.13 -7.85 -15.66
CA SER A 151 4.22 -6.97 -15.28
C SER A 151 3.68 -5.55 -15.03
N PRO A 152 4.32 -4.78 -14.14
CA PRO A 152 4.00 -3.38 -13.93
C PRO A 152 4.05 -2.57 -15.24
N VAL A 153 3.21 -1.55 -15.30
CA VAL A 153 3.06 -0.66 -16.47
C VAL A 153 3.55 0.73 -16.12
N ILE A 154 4.45 1.27 -16.93
CA ILE A 154 4.76 2.69 -16.96
C ILE A 154 3.81 3.33 -17.96
N ALA A 155 2.91 4.20 -17.49
CA ALA A 155 1.90 4.86 -18.31
C ALA A 155 2.34 6.24 -18.77
N GLY A 156 3.21 6.92 -18.00
CA GLY A 156 3.71 8.25 -18.35
C GLY A 156 4.95 8.63 -17.57
N ILE A 157 5.73 9.55 -18.10
CA ILE A 157 6.83 10.20 -17.42
C ILE A 157 6.67 11.71 -17.56
N THR A 158 6.82 12.39 -16.43
CA THR A 158 6.80 13.86 -16.37
C THR A 158 8.07 14.33 -15.68
N PHE A 159 8.72 15.30 -16.28
CA PHE A 159 9.86 15.99 -15.70
C PHE A 159 9.38 17.28 -15.05
N HIS A 160 9.75 17.46 -13.79
CA HIS A 160 9.37 18.61 -12.97
C HIS A 160 10.61 19.45 -12.67
N MET A 161 10.62 20.73 -13.08
CA MET A 161 11.71 21.65 -12.75
C MET A 161 11.71 21.96 -11.25
N THR A 162 12.85 21.75 -10.59
CA THR A 162 12.99 21.85 -9.12
C THR A 162 13.77 23.07 -8.66
N ASP A 163 13.86 24.12 -9.47
CA ASP A 163 14.46 25.38 -9.02
C ASP A 163 13.60 26.07 -7.95
N ASP A 164 14.22 26.91 -7.10
CA ASP A 164 13.56 27.54 -5.94
C ASP A 164 12.28 28.30 -6.30
N SER A 165 12.17 28.81 -7.52
CA SER A 165 10.98 29.51 -8.00
C SER A 165 9.84 28.53 -8.34
N SER A 166 10.14 27.28 -8.66
CA SER A 166 9.14 26.28 -9.05
C SER A 166 8.46 25.61 -7.84
N LEU A 167 9.07 25.62 -6.69
CA LEU A 167 8.49 25.05 -5.45
C LEU A 167 7.34 25.89 -4.88
N PHE A 168 7.26 27.18 -5.23
CA PHE A 168 6.28 28.11 -4.67
C PHE A 168 5.34 28.72 -5.71
N ASP A 169 5.58 28.49 -6.99
CA ASP A 169 4.71 28.97 -8.05
C ASP A 169 3.77 27.86 -8.50
N ASN A 170 2.46 28.11 -8.44
CA ASN A 170 1.42 27.20 -8.95
C ASN A 170 1.51 26.93 -10.46
N ALA A 171 2.35 27.65 -11.19
CA ALA A 171 2.70 27.34 -12.56
C ALA A 171 3.73 26.19 -12.58
N ARG A 172 3.24 24.95 -12.50
CA ARG A 172 4.08 23.75 -12.67
C ARG A 172 4.82 23.85 -14.02
N ARG A 173 6.12 24.00 -13.96
CA ARG A 173 6.98 23.80 -15.13
C ARG A 173 7.24 22.32 -15.31
N THR A 174 6.25 21.61 -15.79
CA THR A 174 6.32 20.17 -16.08
C THR A 174 6.40 19.96 -17.58
N MET A 175 7.16 18.94 -17.99
CA MET A 175 7.19 18.44 -19.35
C MET A 175 6.81 16.96 -19.32
N SER A 176 5.69 16.62 -19.95
CA SER A 176 5.22 15.23 -20.06
C SER A 176 5.54 14.68 -21.43
N TYR A 177 5.91 13.41 -21.49
CA TYR A 177 6.25 12.69 -22.71
C TYR A 177 5.41 11.43 -22.79
N ASP A 178 4.90 11.15 -23.98
CA ASP A 178 4.21 9.91 -24.27
C ASP A 178 5.19 8.73 -24.21
N ILE A 179 4.68 7.60 -23.79
CA ILE A 179 5.42 6.35 -23.66
C ILE A 179 5.10 5.45 -24.87
N VAL A 180 6.14 4.96 -25.50
CA VAL A 180 6.04 3.91 -26.52
C VAL A 180 6.55 2.61 -25.91
N SER A 181 5.65 1.67 -25.66
CA SER A 181 6.00 0.37 -25.07
C SER A 181 6.12 -0.71 -26.12
N LYS A 182 7.24 -1.45 -26.10
CA LYS A 182 7.48 -2.60 -26.98
C LYS A 182 8.23 -3.69 -26.22
N SER A 183 7.68 -4.89 -26.18
CA SER A 183 8.33 -6.08 -25.61
C SER A 183 8.88 -5.87 -24.20
N GLY A 184 8.10 -5.24 -23.31
CA GLY A 184 8.49 -5.02 -21.91
C GLY A 184 9.45 -3.83 -21.68
N THR A 185 9.87 -3.15 -22.76
CA THR A 185 10.64 -1.91 -22.68
C THR A 185 9.76 -0.74 -23.08
N SER A 186 9.83 0.33 -22.33
CA SER A 186 9.14 1.59 -22.62
C SER A 186 10.16 2.68 -22.91
N THR A 187 9.90 3.47 -23.97
CA THR A 187 10.75 4.59 -24.37
C THR A 187 9.93 5.86 -24.46
N LEU A 188 10.57 7.00 -24.25
CA LEU A 188 9.93 8.31 -24.49
C LEU A 188 9.75 8.56 -25.97
N SER A 189 8.66 9.22 -26.35
CA SER A 189 8.38 9.63 -27.73
C SER A 189 9.31 10.72 -28.25
N GLY A 190 10.20 11.27 -27.42
CA GLY A 190 11.16 12.32 -27.77
C GLY A 190 12.34 12.35 -26.80
N ALA A 191 13.34 13.19 -27.12
CA ALA A 191 14.48 13.42 -26.23
C ALA A 191 14.23 14.73 -25.44
N PRO A 192 14.07 14.65 -24.11
CA PRO A 192 13.94 15.85 -23.28
C PRO A 192 15.26 16.64 -23.27
N TYR A 193 15.15 17.95 -23.29
CA TYR A 193 16.29 18.85 -23.14
C TYR A 193 16.11 19.72 -21.90
N PHE A 194 17.07 19.67 -21.00
CA PHE A 194 17.03 20.38 -19.72
C PHE A 194 18.18 21.40 -19.64
N HIS A 195 17.88 22.56 -19.11
CA HIS A 195 18.86 23.61 -18.78
C HIS A 195 18.76 24.03 -17.30
N ARG A 196 17.97 23.29 -16.52
CA ARG A 196 17.76 23.52 -15.09
C ARG A 196 17.64 22.19 -14.34
N PRO A 197 17.84 22.18 -13.02
CA PRO A 197 17.57 21.01 -12.21
C PRO A 197 16.13 20.49 -12.37
N PHE A 198 15.96 19.19 -12.43
CA PHE A 198 14.66 18.57 -12.56
C PHE A 198 14.55 17.28 -11.74
N GLY A 199 13.34 16.96 -11.35
CA GLY A 199 12.97 15.68 -10.79
C GLY A 199 12.09 14.89 -11.75
N VAL A 200 12.06 13.57 -11.60
CA VAL A 200 11.26 12.68 -12.42
C VAL A 200 10.01 12.26 -11.66
N LEU A 201 8.86 12.40 -12.31
CA LEU A 201 7.59 11.83 -11.88
C LEU A 201 7.25 10.69 -12.84
N VAL A 202 6.75 9.59 -12.29
CA VAL A 202 6.32 8.43 -13.08
C VAL A 202 4.86 8.11 -12.77
N ASP A 203 4.02 8.04 -13.82
CA ASP A 203 2.72 7.39 -13.75
C ASP A 203 2.93 5.90 -13.98
N CYS A 204 2.74 5.12 -12.93
CA CYS A 204 2.93 3.67 -12.99
C CYS A 204 1.94 2.93 -12.10
N TYR A 205 1.61 1.73 -12.53
CA TYR A 205 0.72 0.85 -11.78
C TYR A 205 1.02 -0.61 -12.07
N ASP A 206 0.59 -1.47 -11.17
CA ASP A 206 0.58 -2.91 -11.38
C ASP A 206 -0.84 -3.43 -11.50
N LYS A 207 -1.00 -4.63 -12.05
CA LYS A 207 -2.26 -5.38 -12.14
C LYS A 207 -1.97 -6.85 -11.95
N MET A 208 -2.83 -7.53 -11.23
CA MET A 208 -2.74 -9.00 -11.08
C MET A 208 -3.22 -9.76 -12.32
N LYS A 209 -4.10 -9.14 -13.12
CA LYS A 209 -4.66 -9.68 -14.37
C LYS A 209 -5.11 -8.56 -15.31
N ALA A 210 -5.41 -8.88 -16.57
CA ALA A 210 -5.72 -7.90 -17.63
C ALA A 210 -6.84 -6.91 -17.26
N ASP A 211 -7.92 -7.40 -16.67
CA ASP A 211 -9.09 -6.63 -16.21
C ASP A 211 -9.02 -6.29 -14.70
N GLY A 212 -7.87 -6.52 -14.06
CA GLY A 212 -7.63 -6.25 -12.65
C GLY A 212 -7.60 -4.76 -12.33
N MET A 213 -7.82 -4.46 -11.03
CA MET A 213 -7.63 -3.10 -10.50
C MET A 213 -6.15 -2.70 -10.59
N LYS A 214 -5.91 -1.43 -10.87
CA LYS A 214 -4.58 -0.83 -10.78
C LYS A 214 -4.18 -0.70 -9.32
N GLN A 215 -2.96 -1.09 -9.00
CA GLN A 215 -2.39 -1.11 -7.66
C GLN A 215 -1.03 -0.42 -7.65
N ALA A 216 -0.52 -0.10 -6.47
CA ALA A 216 0.82 0.45 -6.31
C ALA A 216 1.88 -0.57 -6.75
N VAL A 217 2.93 -0.08 -7.39
CA VAL A 217 4.11 -0.87 -7.77
C VAL A 217 4.97 -1.11 -6.53
N TYR A 218 5.52 -2.32 -6.41
CA TYR A 218 6.30 -2.75 -5.25
C TYR A 218 7.70 -2.12 -5.17
N ASP A 219 8.41 -2.02 -6.30
CA ASP A 219 9.78 -1.51 -6.38
C ASP A 219 9.91 -0.53 -7.53
N LEU A 220 10.44 0.64 -7.25
CA LEU A 220 10.71 1.68 -8.22
C LEU A 220 12.16 2.11 -8.11
N ALA A 221 12.88 2.07 -9.23
CA ALA A 221 14.27 2.52 -9.31
C ALA A 221 14.47 3.45 -10.51
N LEU A 222 15.19 4.53 -10.28
CA LEU A 222 15.64 5.47 -11.29
C LEU A 222 17.14 5.36 -11.46
N TYR A 223 17.57 5.12 -12.67
CA TYR A 223 18.99 5.13 -13.04
C TYR A 223 19.25 6.33 -13.95
N TYR A 224 20.37 7.00 -13.74
CA TYR A 224 20.87 8.08 -14.56
C TYR A 224 22.28 7.71 -15.00
N ASP A 225 22.53 7.66 -16.31
CA ASP A 225 23.79 7.20 -16.90
C ASP A 225 24.27 5.86 -16.35
N GLY A 226 23.35 4.92 -16.13
CA GLY A 226 23.62 3.60 -15.56
C GLY A 226 23.90 3.59 -14.06
N GLN A 227 23.88 4.72 -13.38
CA GLN A 227 24.03 4.83 -11.93
C GLN A 227 22.67 4.94 -11.23
N LEU A 228 22.50 4.23 -10.13
CA LEU A 228 21.28 4.30 -9.32
C LEU A 228 21.15 5.68 -8.69
N ALA A 229 20.16 6.45 -9.15
CA ALA A 229 19.87 7.79 -8.63
C ALA A 229 18.80 7.77 -7.52
N TYR A 230 17.79 6.90 -7.62
CA TYR A 230 16.73 6.78 -6.63
C TYR A 230 16.19 5.35 -6.62
N ARG A 231 15.84 4.83 -5.44
CA ARG A 231 15.10 3.57 -5.31
C ARG A 231 14.23 3.59 -4.09
N VAL A 232 13.03 3.07 -4.23
CA VAL A 232 12.08 2.83 -3.16
C VAL A 232 11.47 1.45 -3.30
N THR A 233 11.42 0.70 -2.19
CA THR A 233 10.82 -0.63 -2.09
C THR A 233 9.82 -0.64 -0.95
N PHE A 234 8.65 -1.20 -1.18
CA PHE A 234 7.53 -1.14 -0.25
C PHE A 234 7.36 -2.45 0.53
N ASP A 235 8.31 -2.75 1.41
CA ASP A 235 8.31 -3.93 2.28
C ASP A 235 7.49 -3.75 3.55
N SER A 236 7.46 -2.54 4.09
CA SER A 236 6.82 -2.23 5.36
C SER A 236 6.26 -0.81 5.37
N LEU A 237 5.37 -0.52 6.32
CA LEU A 237 4.78 0.79 6.53
C LEU A 237 5.02 1.27 7.95
N ASP A 238 5.57 2.47 8.09
CA ASP A 238 5.66 3.16 9.36
C ASP A 238 4.43 4.06 9.56
N TYR A 239 3.65 3.77 10.60
CA TYR A 239 2.46 4.58 10.93
C TYR A 239 2.79 6.00 11.40
N GLU A 240 3.99 6.23 11.94
CA GLU A 240 4.41 7.57 12.37
C GLU A 240 4.67 8.48 11.17
N SER A 241 5.06 7.88 10.05
CA SER A 241 5.32 8.58 8.77
C SER A 241 4.11 8.61 7.83
N ARG A 242 2.91 8.35 8.29
CA ARG A 242 1.70 8.26 7.44
C ARG A 242 1.47 9.50 6.57
N ASP A 243 1.84 10.69 7.05
CA ASP A 243 1.68 11.94 6.30
C ASP A 243 2.67 12.05 5.12
N ALA A 244 3.70 11.19 5.08
CA ALA A 244 4.66 11.11 3.98
C ALA A 244 4.00 10.66 2.66
N VAL A 245 2.79 10.10 2.69
CA VAL A 245 2.02 9.80 1.47
C VAL A 245 1.95 11.00 0.53
N ARG A 246 1.83 12.21 1.09
CA ARG A 246 1.79 13.47 0.34
C ARG A 246 3.12 13.85 -0.30
N LEU A 247 4.20 13.24 0.13
CA LEU A 247 5.54 13.48 -0.37
C LEU A 247 5.99 12.38 -1.34
N GLU A 248 5.47 11.16 -1.23
CA GLU A 248 5.79 10.04 -2.10
C GLU A 248 5.00 10.07 -3.41
N TYR A 249 3.72 10.42 -3.36
CA TYR A 249 2.91 10.65 -4.55
C TYR A 249 2.98 12.11 -5.00
N ASP A 250 2.74 12.39 -6.27
CA ASP A 250 2.40 13.75 -6.65
C ASP A 250 1.01 14.06 -6.10
N TYR A 251 0.99 14.85 -5.01
CA TYR A 251 -0.25 15.12 -4.29
C TYR A 251 -1.29 15.82 -5.15
N LEU A 252 -0.87 16.71 -6.03
CA LEU A 252 -1.80 17.43 -6.90
C LEU A 252 -2.43 16.49 -7.93
N ALA A 253 -1.63 15.65 -8.59
CA ALA A 253 -2.17 14.63 -9.50
C ALA A 253 -3.09 13.64 -8.75
N ALA A 254 -2.72 13.24 -7.52
CA ALA A 254 -3.50 12.29 -6.75
C ALA A 254 -4.84 12.83 -6.25
N VAL A 255 -4.94 14.13 -5.94
CA VAL A 255 -6.12 14.74 -5.30
C VAL A 255 -6.90 15.65 -6.26
N GLU A 256 -6.22 16.45 -7.08
CA GLU A 256 -6.87 17.38 -8.01
C GLU A 256 -7.24 16.70 -9.32
N ASP A 257 -6.37 15.82 -9.84
CA ASP A 257 -6.56 15.13 -11.11
C ASP A 257 -7.17 13.73 -10.93
N ASP A 258 -7.47 13.31 -9.67
CA ASP A 258 -7.93 11.97 -9.30
C ASP A 258 -7.02 10.85 -9.85
N ASP A 259 -5.71 11.10 -9.87
CA ASP A 259 -4.70 10.16 -10.35
C ASP A 259 -3.69 9.78 -9.26
N PRO A 260 -4.00 8.77 -8.41
CA PRO A 260 -3.15 8.35 -7.30
C PRO A 260 -1.94 7.50 -7.74
N ARG A 261 -1.57 7.51 -9.02
CA ARG A 261 -0.50 6.65 -9.57
C ARG A 261 0.79 7.40 -9.83
N VAL A 262 0.74 8.74 -9.89
CA VAL A 262 1.92 9.56 -10.18
C VAL A 262 2.83 9.62 -8.97
N ARG A 263 4.02 9.04 -9.10
CA ARG A 263 5.02 8.91 -8.04
C ARG A 263 6.23 9.78 -8.30
N ARG A 264 6.78 10.36 -7.22
CA ARG A 264 8.08 11.05 -7.29
C ARG A 264 9.21 10.05 -7.19
N LEU A 265 10.18 10.17 -8.09
CA LEU A 265 11.43 9.44 -8.04
C LEU A 265 12.57 10.33 -7.53
N TYR A 266 12.28 11.19 -6.55
CA TYR A 266 13.24 12.05 -5.85
C TYR A 266 12.71 12.45 -4.48
N ASP A 267 13.61 12.79 -3.56
CA ASP A 267 13.25 13.22 -2.22
C ASP A 267 12.88 14.70 -2.17
N LEU A 268 11.80 15.01 -1.45
CA LEU A 268 11.47 16.36 -1.06
C LEU A 268 12.11 16.69 0.31
N PRO A 269 12.55 17.93 0.53
CA PRO A 269 12.99 18.38 1.85
C PRO A 269 11.91 18.12 2.90
N GLY A 270 12.31 17.56 4.04
CA GLY A 270 11.39 17.24 5.14
C GLY A 270 10.68 15.90 5.02
N ASN A 271 10.94 15.12 3.97
CA ASN A 271 10.43 13.74 3.91
C ASN A 271 11.12 12.89 4.97
N SER A 272 10.40 12.61 6.06
CA SER A 272 10.87 11.78 7.17
C SER A 272 10.61 10.30 6.95
N TRP A 273 9.86 9.93 5.91
CA TRP A 273 9.59 8.54 5.63
C TRP A 273 10.87 7.78 5.24
N ARG A 274 11.12 6.73 6.00
CA ARG A 274 12.29 5.87 5.84
C ARG A 274 11.86 4.46 5.41
N GLY A 275 10.99 4.34 4.43
CA GLY A 275 10.80 3.05 3.77
C GLY A 275 12.15 2.50 3.35
N SER A 276 12.27 1.21 3.10
CA SER A 276 13.53 0.58 2.68
C SER A 276 14.05 1.21 1.39
N ARG A 277 14.73 2.34 1.54
CA ARG A 277 15.48 2.98 0.48
C ARG A 277 16.77 2.19 0.35
N GLY A 278 16.96 1.53 -0.76
CA GLY A 278 18.27 0.92 -1.08
C GLY A 278 19.38 1.97 -0.95
N ASN A 279 20.58 1.54 -0.65
CA ASN A 279 21.78 2.29 -0.24
C ASN A 279 22.27 3.46 -1.12
N GLY A 280 21.49 3.94 -2.03
CA GLY A 280 21.79 5.16 -2.78
C GLY A 280 21.00 6.32 -2.20
N GLY A 281 21.51 6.97 -1.16
CA GLY A 281 20.98 8.24 -0.65
C GLY A 281 21.06 9.39 -1.66
N ALA A 282 21.03 9.09 -2.95
CA ALA A 282 21.04 10.07 -4.01
C ALA A 282 19.66 10.74 -4.08
N ILE A 283 19.67 12.03 -3.85
CA ILE A 283 18.56 12.91 -4.18
C ILE A 283 18.36 12.76 -5.70
N GLY A 284 17.21 12.26 -6.13
CA GLY A 284 16.88 12.09 -7.55
C GLY A 284 16.60 13.40 -8.29
N VAL A 285 17.25 14.49 -7.87
CA VAL A 285 17.19 15.79 -8.52
C VAL A 285 18.48 15.99 -9.31
N PHE A 286 18.36 16.07 -10.61
CA PHE A 286 19.49 16.17 -11.53
C PHE A 286 19.88 17.63 -11.79
N GLY A 287 21.17 17.89 -11.95
CA GLY A 287 21.71 19.15 -12.43
C GLY A 287 22.10 20.20 -11.38
N LEU A 288 22.06 19.89 -10.07
CA LEU A 288 22.47 20.86 -9.06
C LEU A 288 24.00 21.06 -8.97
N ASP A 289 24.79 19.99 -9.14
CA ASP A 289 26.25 20.03 -8.94
C ASP A 289 27.08 19.73 -10.19
N ASN A 290 26.48 19.29 -11.28
CA ASN A 290 27.19 18.99 -12.54
C ASN A 290 26.26 19.19 -13.72
N PRO A 291 26.27 20.35 -14.38
CA PRO A 291 25.58 20.52 -15.64
C PRO A 291 26.31 19.69 -16.71
N VAL A 292 25.84 18.46 -16.91
CA VAL A 292 26.34 17.61 -17.99
C VAL A 292 25.57 17.97 -19.25
N TYR A 293 26.30 18.49 -20.24
CA TYR A 293 25.74 18.76 -21.55
C TYR A 293 25.93 17.51 -22.43
N GLY A 294 24.85 16.91 -22.90
CA GLY A 294 24.90 15.74 -23.77
C GLY A 294 23.60 14.94 -23.82
N LEU A 295 23.61 13.85 -24.56
CA LEU A 295 22.58 12.81 -24.54
C LEU A 295 22.84 11.88 -23.34
N HIS A 296 21.89 11.75 -22.46
CA HIS A 296 21.93 10.88 -21.28
C HIS A 296 20.91 9.78 -21.33
#